data_0d14660315b77afe1bac6794e163e566
#
_entry.id   0d14660315b77afe1bac6794e163e566
#
_cell.length_a   1.000
_cell.length_b   1.000
_cell.length_c   1.000
_cell.angle_alpha   90.00
_cell.angle_beta   90.00
_cell.angle_gamma   90.00
#
_symmetry.space_group_name_H-M   'P 1'
#
loop_
_entity.id
_entity.type
_entity.pdbx_description
1 polymer ?
#
loop_
_entity_poly.entity_id
_entity_poly.type
_entity_poly.pdbx_seq_one_letter_code
_entity_poly.pdbx_strand_id
1 'polypeptide(L)'
;MGDTIGHVPRSEHSGQHEHSPAAGSFTLVTVALAGVTALGVTWVLDGLEVSIFAALGPVHTHTITLRLTESEVGLAASACLAGSVLGAVVFSYLTDRQGRKKWFMITLLLYLIATVLTAFSWDLGSFMAFRFLTGAGIGGEYAAINSAIDELIPARWRGQTNLAVNGSWWLGTAAGALLTIVLLNPHVVPEQLGWRLCFGLGAVLGVAIVLIRRLVPESPRWLMTHRRVEEAEAVVSKIEEQISDEAGVSQLPAPEGSITVYPGPRTTLATVARQLVSVYRRRTVLGIVLMTTQSFMYNAISFTYPLVLTKFYGVPSSSIGW
;
A
#
# COMPACT_ATOMS: atom_id res chain seq x y z
N MET A 1 34.78 -10.46 19.35
CA MET A 1 34.02 -10.78 20.56
C MET A 1 32.56 -10.74 20.15
N GLY A 2 31.98 -11.90 19.83
CA GLY A 2 30.62 -12.00 19.32
C GLY A 2 29.68 -12.39 20.45
N ASP A 3 28.79 -11.51 20.83
CA ASP A 3 27.70 -11.83 21.75
C ASP A 3 26.64 -12.62 20.98
N THR A 4 26.58 -13.91 21.28
CA THR A 4 25.55 -14.84 20.84
C THR A 4 24.31 -14.56 21.68
N ILE A 5 23.26 -14.02 21.05
CA ILE A 5 21.97 -13.80 21.73
C ILE A 5 21.24 -15.16 21.75
N GLY A 6 21.08 -15.67 22.98
CA GLY A 6 20.12 -16.61 23.51
C GLY A 6 19.65 -17.78 22.63
N HIS A 7 20.23 -18.91 22.91
CA HIS A 7 19.65 -20.21 22.59
C HIS A 7 18.64 -20.52 23.69
N VAL A 8 17.35 -20.63 23.38
CA VAL A 8 16.32 -21.10 24.31
C VAL A 8 16.27 -22.62 24.22
N PRO A 9 16.50 -23.39 25.32
CA PRO A 9 16.41 -24.83 25.30
C PRO A 9 14.95 -25.30 25.29
N ARG A 10 14.68 -26.31 24.47
CA ARG A 10 13.41 -27.01 24.38
C ARG A 10 13.27 -28.06 25.47
N SER A 11 12.08 -28.13 26.07
CA SER A 11 11.64 -29.31 26.85
C SER A 11 11.18 -30.40 25.89
N GLU A 12 11.85 -31.58 25.98
CA GLU A 12 11.44 -32.81 25.32
C GLU A 12 10.19 -33.38 26.01
N HIS A 13 9.09 -33.51 25.25
CA HIS A 13 8.05 -34.47 25.58
C HIS A 13 7.59 -35.17 24.30
N SER A 14 7.87 -36.48 24.28
CA SER A 14 7.49 -37.46 23.27
C SER A 14 6.01 -37.85 23.40
N GLY A 15 5.25 -37.62 22.33
CA GLY A 15 3.92 -38.18 22.13
C GLY A 15 3.62 -38.21 20.64
N GLN A 16 3.73 -39.42 20.05
CA GLN A 16 3.38 -39.63 18.64
C GLN A 16 1.87 -39.53 18.45
N HIS A 17 1.44 -38.50 17.73
CA HIS A 17 0.15 -38.49 17.02
C HIS A 17 0.42 -38.11 15.55
N GLU A 18 0.02 -39.02 14.66
CA GLU A 18 0.00 -38.77 13.21
C GLU A 18 -0.87 -37.54 12.90
N HIS A 19 -0.24 -36.46 12.55
CA HIS A 19 -0.92 -35.26 12.09
C HIS A 19 -0.94 -35.18 10.55
N SER A 20 -2.16 -35.15 10.00
CA SER A 20 -2.40 -34.96 8.59
C SER A 20 -1.78 -33.62 8.12
N PRO A 21 -0.92 -33.59 7.08
CA PRO A 21 -0.26 -32.38 6.60
C PRO A 21 -1.23 -31.33 6.05
N ALA A 22 -2.48 -31.68 5.83
CA ALA A 22 -3.50 -30.80 5.28
C ALA A 22 -4.06 -29.78 6.28
N ALA A 23 -4.15 -30.11 7.57
CA ALA A 23 -4.73 -29.23 8.59
C ALA A 23 -3.80 -28.04 8.91
N GLY A 24 -2.49 -28.26 9.05
CA GLY A 24 -1.52 -27.20 9.33
C GLY A 24 -1.32 -26.20 8.18
N SER A 25 -1.58 -26.61 6.92
CA SER A 25 -1.49 -25.70 5.77
C SER A 25 -2.71 -24.79 5.64
N PHE A 26 -3.89 -25.23 6.07
CA PHE A 26 -5.13 -24.44 5.96
C PHE A 26 -5.18 -23.30 6.98
N THR A 27 -4.60 -23.45 8.13
CA THR A 27 -4.70 -22.50 9.25
C THR A 27 -3.68 -21.36 9.14
N LEU A 28 -2.45 -21.67 8.69
CA LEU A 28 -1.48 -20.64 8.29
C LEU A 28 -2.06 -19.74 7.18
N VAL A 29 -2.96 -20.29 6.36
CA VAL A 29 -3.68 -19.55 5.32
C VAL A 29 -4.68 -18.56 5.92
N THR A 30 -5.35 -18.85 7.03
CA THR A 30 -6.44 -17.97 7.55
C THR A 30 -5.88 -16.71 8.22
N VAL A 31 -4.83 -16.82 9.04
CA VAL A 31 -4.17 -15.62 9.62
C VAL A 31 -3.44 -14.82 8.56
N ALA A 32 -2.79 -15.51 7.61
CA ALA A 32 -2.23 -14.86 6.43
C ALA A 32 -3.31 -14.16 5.60
N LEU A 33 -4.50 -14.77 5.45
CA LEU A 33 -5.66 -14.19 4.75
C LEU A 33 -6.17 -12.92 5.43
N ALA A 34 -6.26 -12.83 6.75
CA ALA A 34 -6.67 -11.61 7.44
C ALA A 34 -5.66 -10.47 7.20
N GLY A 35 -4.36 -10.77 7.31
CA GLY A 35 -3.29 -9.82 6.97
C GLY A 35 -3.32 -9.41 5.49
N VAL A 36 -3.46 -10.37 4.58
CA VAL A 36 -3.57 -10.16 3.14
C VAL A 36 -4.80 -9.33 2.79
N THR A 37 -5.94 -9.60 3.44
CA THR A 37 -7.18 -8.85 3.23
C THR A 37 -6.99 -7.40 3.68
N ALA A 38 -6.41 -7.18 4.86
CA ALA A 38 -6.14 -5.83 5.37
C ALA A 38 -5.19 -5.04 4.44
N LEU A 39 -4.18 -5.70 3.88
CA LEU A 39 -3.27 -5.11 2.90
C LEU A 39 -3.98 -4.89 1.55
N GLY A 40 -4.76 -5.85 1.08
CA GLY A 40 -5.50 -5.77 -0.18
C GLY A 40 -6.54 -4.65 -0.19
N VAL A 41 -7.27 -4.45 0.92
CA VAL A 41 -8.25 -3.35 1.04
C VAL A 41 -7.60 -1.98 0.86
N THR A 42 -6.34 -1.80 1.27
CA THR A 42 -5.59 -0.57 1.02
C THR A 42 -5.35 -0.36 -0.47
N TRP A 43 -4.91 -1.40 -1.17
CA TRP A 43 -4.70 -1.35 -2.61
C TRP A 43 -5.98 -1.06 -3.39
N VAL A 44 -7.12 -1.54 -2.90
CA VAL A 44 -8.45 -1.18 -3.45
C VAL A 44 -8.68 0.32 -3.34
N LEU A 45 -8.36 0.95 -2.20
CA LEU A 45 -8.52 2.41 -2.07
C LEU A 45 -7.59 3.19 -3.00
N ASP A 46 -6.35 2.77 -3.12
CA ASP A 46 -5.40 3.44 -4.01
C ASP A 46 -5.87 3.36 -5.47
N GLY A 47 -6.35 2.18 -5.90
CA GLY A 47 -6.93 1.99 -7.22
C GLY A 47 -8.18 2.85 -7.45
N LEU A 48 -9.04 2.94 -6.46
CA LEU A 48 -10.24 3.78 -6.48
C LEU A 48 -9.85 5.27 -6.64
N GLU A 49 -8.91 5.76 -5.85
CA GLU A 49 -8.50 7.17 -5.92
C GLU A 49 -7.84 7.54 -7.24
N VAL A 50 -6.94 6.69 -7.75
CA VAL A 50 -6.27 6.95 -9.03
C VAL A 50 -7.28 6.99 -10.17
N SER A 51 -8.27 6.09 -10.17
CA SER A 51 -9.30 6.08 -11.21
C SER A 51 -10.26 7.28 -11.10
N ILE A 52 -10.65 7.67 -9.89
CA ILE A 52 -11.42 8.90 -9.67
C ILE A 52 -10.66 10.12 -10.21
N PHE A 53 -9.39 10.26 -9.83
CA PHE A 53 -8.59 11.40 -10.29
C PHE A 53 -8.48 11.44 -11.82
N ALA A 54 -8.25 10.30 -12.47
CA ALA A 54 -8.19 10.21 -13.92
C ALA A 54 -9.52 10.63 -14.58
N ALA A 55 -10.65 10.15 -14.06
CA ALA A 55 -11.98 10.50 -14.58
C ALA A 55 -12.34 11.98 -14.37
N LEU A 56 -11.78 12.63 -13.34
CA LEU A 56 -12.02 14.03 -13.02
C LEU A 56 -11.21 15.02 -13.88
N GLY A 57 -10.23 14.55 -14.66
CA GLY A 57 -9.44 15.43 -15.54
C GLY A 57 -10.29 16.38 -16.37
N PRO A 58 -11.24 15.90 -17.18
CA PRO A 58 -12.14 16.76 -17.96
C PRO A 58 -13.04 17.66 -17.10
N VAL A 59 -13.47 17.20 -15.93
CA VAL A 59 -14.36 17.97 -15.03
C VAL A 59 -13.64 19.19 -14.47
N HIS A 60 -12.36 19.07 -14.15
CA HIS A 60 -11.57 20.17 -13.61
C HIS A 60 -11.34 21.32 -14.63
N THR A 61 -11.51 21.05 -15.94
CA THR A 61 -11.39 22.07 -16.98
C THR A 61 -12.67 22.89 -17.16
N HIS A 62 -13.80 22.49 -16.58
CA HIS A 62 -15.06 23.21 -16.68
C HIS A 62 -15.03 24.54 -15.90
N THR A 63 -15.74 25.54 -16.43
CA THR A 63 -15.82 26.91 -15.86
C THR A 63 -16.46 26.96 -14.47
N ILE A 64 -17.21 25.92 -14.11
CA ILE A 64 -17.96 25.80 -12.85
C ILE A 64 -17.10 25.18 -11.75
N THR A 65 -15.98 24.55 -12.10
CA THR A 65 -15.06 23.87 -11.17
C THR A 65 -13.80 24.72 -10.91
N LEU A 66 -12.62 24.10 -10.93
CA LEU A 66 -11.33 24.79 -10.69
C LEU A 66 -10.85 25.60 -11.90
N ARG A 67 -11.45 25.46 -13.07
CA ARG A 67 -11.09 26.14 -14.34
C ARG A 67 -9.64 25.88 -14.76
N LEU A 68 -9.15 24.67 -14.53
CA LEU A 68 -7.78 24.31 -14.86
C LEU A 68 -7.64 24.11 -16.38
N THR A 69 -6.49 24.46 -16.90
CA THR A 69 -6.09 24.07 -18.26
C THR A 69 -5.70 22.58 -18.29
N GLU A 70 -5.72 21.97 -19.47
CA GLU A 70 -5.29 20.56 -19.63
C GLU A 70 -3.85 20.34 -19.13
N SER A 71 -2.97 21.32 -19.33
CA SER A 71 -1.60 21.28 -18.82
C SER A 71 -1.53 21.37 -17.29
N GLU A 72 -2.41 22.12 -16.66
CA GLU A 72 -2.48 22.23 -15.20
C GLU A 72 -3.02 20.94 -14.55
N VAL A 73 -3.96 20.25 -15.20
CA VAL A 73 -4.38 18.90 -14.79
C VAL A 73 -3.21 17.93 -14.86
N GLY A 74 -2.41 17.98 -15.94
CA GLY A 74 -1.18 17.19 -16.08
C GLY A 74 -0.13 17.53 -15.02
N LEU A 75 0.01 18.81 -14.66
CA LEU A 75 0.92 19.23 -13.57
C LEU A 75 0.46 18.70 -12.21
N ALA A 76 -0.84 18.70 -11.94
CA ALA A 76 -1.38 18.14 -10.70
C ALA A 76 -1.15 16.63 -10.60
N ALA A 77 -1.30 15.90 -11.71
CA ALA A 77 -0.92 14.48 -11.80
C ALA A 77 0.57 14.27 -11.52
N SER A 78 1.41 15.11 -12.13
CA SER A 78 2.87 15.07 -11.93
C SER A 78 3.26 15.40 -10.48
N ALA A 79 2.56 16.33 -9.83
CA ALA A 79 2.77 16.63 -8.42
C ALA A 79 2.46 15.41 -7.53
N CYS A 80 1.38 14.68 -7.80
CA CYS A 80 1.04 13.44 -7.10
C CYS A 80 2.13 12.38 -7.27
N LEU A 81 2.60 12.16 -8.50
CA LEU A 81 3.68 11.20 -8.78
C LEU A 81 5.00 11.59 -8.10
N ALA A 82 5.36 12.87 -8.13
CA ALA A 82 6.54 13.39 -7.43
C ALA A 82 6.43 13.17 -5.90
N GLY A 83 5.24 13.43 -5.35
CA GLY A 83 4.92 13.10 -3.96
C GLY A 83 5.12 11.62 -3.67
N SER A 84 4.62 10.73 -4.52
CA SER A 84 4.74 9.27 -4.34
C SER A 84 6.21 8.81 -4.32
N VAL A 85 7.04 9.33 -5.21
CA VAL A 85 8.47 9.01 -5.23
C VAL A 85 9.16 9.47 -3.96
N LEU A 86 8.94 10.72 -3.55
CA LEU A 86 9.53 11.27 -2.32
C LEU A 86 9.00 10.55 -1.08
N GLY A 87 7.71 10.29 -1.03
CA GLY A 87 7.07 9.55 0.05
C GLY A 87 7.65 8.14 0.20
N ALA A 88 7.80 7.41 -0.91
CA ALA A 88 8.39 6.08 -0.88
C ALA A 88 9.82 6.09 -0.30
N VAL A 89 10.66 7.05 -0.66
CA VAL A 89 12.02 7.16 -0.15
C VAL A 89 12.05 7.58 1.33
N VAL A 90 11.31 8.64 1.67
CA VAL A 90 11.33 9.21 3.03
C VAL A 90 10.69 8.26 4.03
N PHE A 91 9.51 7.76 3.72
CA PHE A 91 8.79 6.90 4.67
C PHE A 91 9.37 5.50 4.78
N SER A 92 9.96 4.93 3.71
CA SER A 92 10.73 3.69 3.83
C SER A 92 11.89 3.85 4.83
N TYR A 93 12.65 4.94 4.71
CA TYR A 93 13.75 5.22 5.61
C TYR A 93 13.31 5.41 7.07
N LEU A 94 12.18 6.09 7.28
CA LEU A 94 11.61 6.32 8.62
C LEU A 94 11.00 5.03 9.20
N THR A 95 10.35 4.23 8.37
CA THR A 95 9.78 2.93 8.73
C THR A 95 10.84 1.98 9.25
N ASP A 96 11.97 1.89 8.56
CA ASP A 96 13.09 1.03 9.00
C ASP A 96 13.70 1.47 10.33
N ARG A 97 13.66 2.77 10.65
CA ARG A 97 14.28 3.31 11.86
C ARG A 97 13.39 3.37 13.08
N GLN A 98 12.09 3.64 12.91
CA GLN A 98 11.20 3.99 14.00
C GLN A 98 10.03 3.01 14.21
N GLY A 99 9.99 1.95 13.43
CA GLY A 99 8.92 0.94 13.47
C GLY A 99 7.95 1.06 12.30
N ARG A 100 7.49 -0.10 11.86
CA ARG A 100 6.68 -0.20 10.64
C ARG A 100 5.23 0.18 10.88
N LYS A 101 4.63 -0.29 11.96
CA LYS A 101 3.25 0.00 12.34
C LYS A 101 3.01 1.50 12.46
N LYS A 102 3.90 2.22 13.14
CA LYS A 102 3.77 3.67 13.37
C LYS A 102 3.72 4.44 12.05
N TRP A 103 4.71 4.24 11.17
CA TRP A 103 4.79 4.98 9.92
C TRP A 103 3.75 4.55 8.91
N PHE A 104 3.36 3.30 8.92
CA PHE A 104 2.26 2.79 8.14
C PHE A 104 0.91 3.47 8.49
N MET A 105 0.68 3.76 9.78
CA MET A 105 -0.49 4.54 10.20
C MET A 105 -0.36 6.03 9.84
N ILE A 106 0.83 6.61 9.96
CA ILE A 106 1.06 8.02 9.63
C ILE A 106 0.88 8.27 8.13
N THR A 107 1.41 7.41 7.27
CA THR A 107 1.27 7.54 5.81
C THR A 107 -0.19 7.42 5.36
N LEU A 108 -0.94 6.48 5.94
CA LEU A 108 -2.37 6.37 5.69
C LEU A 108 -3.13 7.63 6.13
N LEU A 109 -2.87 8.13 7.34
CA LEU A 109 -3.53 9.35 7.82
C LEU A 109 -3.16 10.56 6.96
N LEU A 110 -1.89 10.68 6.55
CA LEU A 110 -1.45 11.73 5.63
C LEU A 110 -2.21 11.66 4.31
N TYR A 111 -2.30 10.48 3.73
CA TYR A 111 -3.06 10.21 2.51
C TYR A 111 -4.52 10.62 2.65
N LEU A 112 -5.21 10.15 3.69
CA LEU A 112 -6.63 10.44 3.90
C LEU A 112 -6.91 11.93 4.13
N ILE A 113 -6.10 12.57 4.97
CA ILE A 113 -6.24 14.02 5.23
C ILE A 113 -5.99 14.80 3.94
N ALA A 114 -4.96 14.46 3.19
CA ALA A 114 -4.64 15.14 1.93
C ALA A 114 -5.75 14.94 0.88
N THR A 115 -6.35 13.74 0.81
CA THR A 115 -7.50 13.46 -0.06
C THR A 115 -8.73 14.28 0.33
N VAL A 116 -9.05 14.37 1.61
CA VAL A 116 -10.12 15.26 2.11
C VAL A 116 -9.83 16.71 1.74
N LEU A 117 -8.62 17.20 2.00
CA LEU A 117 -8.21 18.57 1.68
C LEU A 117 -8.29 18.84 0.17
N THR A 118 -8.02 17.84 -0.67
CA THR A 118 -8.19 17.97 -2.13
C THR A 118 -9.64 18.29 -2.50
N ALA A 119 -10.63 17.71 -1.81
CA ALA A 119 -12.05 18.04 -2.03
C ALA A 119 -12.38 19.51 -1.71
N PHE A 120 -11.59 20.18 -0.88
CA PHE A 120 -11.76 21.58 -0.51
C PHE A 120 -10.82 22.52 -1.24
N SER A 121 -10.10 22.09 -2.28
CA SER A 121 -9.22 22.94 -3.07
C SER A 121 -9.99 24.10 -3.72
N TRP A 122 -9.34 25.26 -3.76
CA TRP A 122 -9.92 26.51 -4.30
C TRP A 122 -9.15 27.06 -5.49
N ASP A 123 -7.90 26.66 -5.69
CA ASP A 123 -7.04 27.03 -6.81
C ASP A 123 -6.07 25.91 -7.20
N LEU A 124 -5.31 26.12 -8.28
CA LEU A 124 -4.30 25.18 -8.75
C LEU A 124 -3.22 24.89 -7.68
N GLY A 125 -2.78 25.91 -6.96
CA GLY A 125 -1.71 25.77 -5.97
C GLY A 125 -2.11 24.86 -4.82
N SER A 126 -3.28 25.09 -4.24
CA SER A 126 -3.85 24.23 -3.18
C SER A 126 -4.10 22.81 -3.68
N PHE A 127 -4.64 22.67 -4.90
CA PHE A 127 -4.89 21.37 -5.51
C PHE A 127 -3.60 20.57 -5.71
N MET A 128 -2.56 21.18 -6.29
CA MET A 128 -1.26 20.55 -6.47
C MET A 128 -0.59 20.18 -5.15
N ALA A 129 -0.65 21.07 -4.13
CA ALA A 129 -0.07 20.80 -2.83
C ALA A 129 -0.74 19.59 -2.15
N PHE A 130 -2.06 19.51 -2.18
CA PHE A 130 -2.80 18.40 -1.61
C PHE A 130 -2.59 17.11 -2.41
N ARG A 131 -2.52 17.17 -3.74
CA ARG A 131 -2.15 16.03 -4.59
C ARG A 131 -0.74 15.51 -4.30
N PHE A 132 0.21 16.41 -4.11
CA PHE A 132 1.57 16.02 -3.70
C PHE A 132 1.57 15.27 -2.35
N LEU A 133 0.85 15.78 -1.35
CA LEU A 133 0.73 15.12 -0.04
C LEU A 133 -0.01 13.78 -0.13
N THR A 134 -1.06 13.69 -0.93
CA THR A 134 -1.76 12.43 -1.23
C THR A 134 -0.77 11.41 -1.81
N GLY A 135 -0.03 11.83 -2.83
CA GLY A 135 1.00 10.98 -3.43
C GLY A 135 2.05 10.54 -2.42
N ALA A 136 2.54 11.44 -1.57
CA ALA A 136 3.53 11.10 -0.54
C ALA A 136 3.02 10.03 0.43
N GLY A 137 1.75 10.11 0.83
CA GLY A 137 1.09 9.07 1.62
C GLY A 137 1.06 7.72 0.90
N ILE A 138 0.56 7.69 -0.35
CA ILE A 138 0.48 6.48 -1.18
C ILE A 138 1.87 5.83 -1.36
N GLY A 139 2.89 6.62 -1.70
CA GLY A 139 4.25 6.11 -1.89
C GLY A 139 4.82 5.46 -0.62
N GLY A 140 4.55 6.06 0.55
CA GLY A 140 4.95 5.50 1.84
C GLY A 140 4.23 4.18 2.15
N GLU A 141 2.97 4.05 1.76
CA GLU A 141 2.18 2.83 1.93
C GLU A 141 2.71 1.67 1.11
N TYR A 142 3.07 1.89 -0.15
CA TYR A 142 3.61 0.85 -1.03
C TYR A 142 4.85 0.18 -0.43
N ALA A 143 5.74 0.98 0.14
CA ALA A 143 6.92 0.46 0.80
C ALA A 143 6.57 -0.40 2.03
N ALA A 144 5.62 0.05 2.83
CA ALA A 144 5.20 -0.64 4.05
C ALA A 144 4.46 -1.95 3.74
N ILE A 145 3.58 -1.98 2.73
CA ILE A 145 2.82 -3.17 2.31
C ILE A 145 3.75 -4.25 1.79
N ASN A 146 4.65 -3.91 0.85
CA ASN A 146 5.59 -4.89 0.31
C ASN A 146 6.49 -5.48 1.41
N SER A 147 6.95 -4.64 2.34
CA SER A 147 7.73 -5.09 3.47
C SER A 147 6.94 -6.01 4.41
N ALA A 148 5.66 -5.73 4.66
CA ALA A 148 4.81 -6.58 5.47
C ALA A 148 4.58 -7.95 4.81
N ILE A 149 4.37 -8.00 3.50
CA ILE A 149 4.25 -9.27 2.75
C ILE A 149 5.52 -10.09 2.89
N ASP A 150 6.69 -9.48 2.72
CA ASP A 150 7.98 -10.17 2.79
C ASP A 150 8.29 -10.74 4.18
N GLU A 151 7.73 -10.17 5.23
CA GLU A 151 8.00 -10.58 6.60
C GLU A 151 6.95 -11.47 7.24
N LEU A 152 5.68 -11.22 6.94
CA LEU A 152 4.58 -11.93 7.57
C LEU A 152 4.15 -13.17 6.77
N ILE A 153 4.45 -13.20 5.46
CA ILE A 153 4.00 -14.29 4.60
C ILE A 153 5.13 -15.30 4.37
N PRO A 154 4.88 -16.61 4.58
CA PRO A 154 5.84 -17.66 4.29
C PRO A 154 6.35 -17.60 2.84
N ALA A 155 7.63 -17.88 2.62
CA ALA A 155 8.30 -17.76 1.31
C ALA A 155 7.55 -18.47 0.18
N ARG A 156 6.95 -19.63 0.47
CA ARG A 156 6.16 -20.42 -0.49
C ARG A 156 4.97 -19.66 -1.06
N TRP A 157 4.32 -18.80 -0.26
CA TRP A 157 3.06 -18.13 -0.61
C TRP A 157 3.24 -16.65 -0.99
N ARG A 158 4.44 -16.07 -0.79
CA ARG A 158 4.71 -14.63 -1.03
C ARG A 158 4.33 -14.17 -2.42
N GLY A 159 4.68 -14.94 -3.45
CA GLY A 159 4.39 -14.58 -4.83
C GLY A 159 2.89 -14.53 -5.12
N GLN A 160 2.14 -15.52 -4.67
CA GLN A 160 0.68 -15.56 -4.86
C GLN A 160 -0.01 -14.46 -4.05
N THR A 161 0.41 -14.24 -2.81
CA THR A 161 -0.12 -13.18 -1.95
C THR A 161 0.17 -11.80 -2.56
N ASN A 162 1.40 -11.57 -3.01
CA ASN A 162 1.76 -10.32 -3.65
C ASN A 162 0.92 -10.07 -4.91
N LEU A 163 0.71 -11.10 -5.73
CA LEU A 163 -0.13 -11.00 -6.91
C LEU A 163 -1.60 -10.71 -6.56
N ALA A 164 -2.15 -11.37 -5.53
CA ALA A 164 -3.52 -11.14 -5.07
C ALA A 164 -3.70 -9.72 -4.51
N VAL A 165 -2.78 -9.26 -3.65
CA VAL A 165 -2.79 -7.89 -3.10
C VAL A 165 -2.67 -6.86 -4.21
N ASN A 166 -1.69 -7.00 -5.12
CA ASN A 166 -1.55 -6.07 -6.25
C ASN A 166 -2.76 -6.15 -7.20
N GLY A 167 -3.34 -7.34 -7.40
CA GLY A 167 -4.54 -7.54 -8.20
C GLY A 167 -5.78 -6.84 -7.63
N SER A 168 -5.88 -6.69 -6.31
CA SER A 168 -7.01 -6.00 -5.67
C SER A 168 -7.09 -4.51 -6.04
N TRP A 169 -6.00 -3.90 -6.50
CA TRP A 169 -5.97 -2.55 -7.04
C TRP A 169 -6.95 -2.36 -8.20
N TRP A 170 -7.10 -3.36 -9.08
CA TRP A 170 -8.04 -3.32 -10.20
C TRP A 170 -9.51 -3.32 -9.75
N LEU A 171 -9.82 -3.96 -8.61
CA LEU A 171 -11.15 -3.87 -8.00
C LEU A 171 -11.45 -2.45 -7.55
N GLY A 172 -10.45 -1.78 -6.98
CA GLY A 172 -10.53 -0.37 -6.62
C GLY A 172 -10.76 0.53 -7.82
N THR A 173 -10.00 0.31 -8.89
CA THR A 173 -10.15 1.03 -10.16
C THR A 173 -11.56 0.88 -10.73
N ALA A 174 -12.10 -0.34 -10.77
CA ALA A 174 -13.46 -0.59 -11.21
C ALA A 174 -14.51 0.09 -10.32
N ALA A 175 -14.33 0.02 -8.99
CA ALA A 175 -15.22 0.70 -8.05
C ALA A 175 -15.19 2.22 -8.21
N GLY A 176 -14.01 2.80 -8.40
CA GLY A 176 -13.86 4.24 -8.65
C GLY A 176 -14.51 4.67 -9.96
N ALA A 177 -14.36 3.89 -11.02
CA ALA A 177 -15.04 4.13 -12.30
C ALA A 177 -16.56 4.11 -12.15
N LEU A 178 -17.12 3.10 -11.48
CA LEU A 178 -18.56 3.02 -11.21
C LEU A 178 -19.06 4.20 -10.37
N LEU A 179 -18.29 4.59 -9.36
CA LEU A 179 -18.62 5.72 -8.49
C LEU A 179 -18.67 7.04 -9.28
N THR A 180 -17.73 7.26 -10.20
CA THR A 180 -17.69 8.46 -11.03
C THR A 180 -18.87 8.55 -12.00
N ILE A 181 -19.36 7.42 -12.54
CA ILE A 181 -20.56 7.38 -13.38
C ILE A 181 -21.78 7.97 -12.65
N VAL A 182 -21.92 7.65 -11.36
CA VAL A 182 -23.05 8.12 -10.55
C VAL A 182 -22.84 9.57 -10.10
N LEU A 183 -21.68 9.87 -9.54
CA LEU A 183 -21.41 11.18 -8.90
C LEU A 183 -21.12 12.31 -9.89
N LEU A 184 -20.65 11.99 -11.10
CA LEU A 184 -20.43 13.00 -12.14
C LEU A 184 -21.63 13.17 -13.08
N ASN A 185 -22.71 12.43 -12.84
CA ASN A 185 -23.95 12.61 -13.61
C ASN A 185 -24.68 13.88 -13.12
N PRO A 186 -24.84 14.94 -13.97
CA PRO A 186 -25.48 16.18 -13.56
C PRO A 186 -26.96 16.03 -13.16
N HIS A 187 -27.61 14.91 -13.58
CA HIS A 187 -28.98 14.60 -13.17
C HIS A 187 -29.09 14.04 -11.76
N VAL A 188 -27.96 13.55 -11.20
CA VAL A 188 -27.93 12.92 -9.86
C VAL A 188 -27.30 13.88 -8.84
N VAL A 189 -26.18 14.52 -9.22
CA VAL A 189 -25.41 15.39 -8.32
C VAL A 189 -24.99 16.66 -9.10
N PRO A 190 -25.14 17.87 -8.51
CA PRO A 190 -24.64 19.09 -9.13
C PRO A 190 -23.14 18.99 -9.42
N GLU A 191 -22.69 19.48 -10.59
CA GLU A 191 -21.29 19.37 -11.05
C GLU A 191 -20.27 19.90 -10.05
N GLN A 192 -20.60 20.99 -9.35
CA GLN A 192 -19.73 21.58 -8.32
C GLN A 192 -19.50 20.66 -7.12
N LEU A 193 -20.46 19.80 -6.81
CA LEU A 193 -20.42 18.92 -5.64
C LEU A 193 -19.92 17.52 -6.03
N GLY A 194 -20.21 17.05 -7.23
CA GLY A 194 -19.93 15.69 -7.68
C GLY A 194 -18.45 15.31 -7.53
N TRP A 195 -17.55 16.13 -8.04
CA TRP A 195 -16.12 15.87 -7.96
C TRP A 195 -15.58 15.90 -6.52
N ARG A 196 -16.14 16.77 -5.66
CA ARG A 196 -15.77 16.86 -4.25
C ARG A 196 -16.23 15.62 -3.48
N LEU A 197 -17.41 15.13 -3.78
CA LEU A 197 -17.95 13.89 -3.20
C LEU A 197 -17.15 12.65 -3.63
N CYS A 198 -16.61 12.63 -4.84
CA CYS A 198 -15.72 11.55 -5.27
C CYS A 198 -14.51 11.41 -4.33
N PHE A 199 -13.82 12.49 -4.01
CA PHE A 199 -12.71 12.47 -3.05
C PHE A 199 -13.19 12.23 -1.61
N GLY A 200 -14.31 12.84 -1.21
CA GLY A 200 -14.87 12.68 0.14
C GLY A 200 -15.25 11.23 0.47
N LEU A 201 -15.87 10.52 -0.46
CA LEU A 201 -16.23 9.11 -0.29
C LEU A 201 -15.01 8.20 -0.20
N GLY A 202 -13.97 8.46 -1.00
CA GLY A 202 -12.69 7.77 -0.88
C GLY A 202 -12.11 7.91 0.53
N ALA A 203 -12.17 9.10 1.09
CA ALA A 203 -11.70 9.35 2.45
C ALA A 203 -12.56 8.63 3.52
N VAL A 204 -13.88 8.56 3.36
CA VAL A 204 -14.76 7.83 4.30
C VAL A 204 -14.43 6.34 4.31
N LEU A 205 -14.24 5.74 3.13
CA LEU A 205 -13.80 4.34 3.03
C LEU A 205 -12.42 4.14 3.68
N GLY A 206 -11.54 5.11 3.56
CA GLY A 206 -10.22 5.09 4.18
C GLY A 206 -10.27 5.09 5.71
N VAL A 207 -11.26 5.72 6.34
CA VAL A 207 -11.42 5.65 7.80
C VAL A 207 -11.66 4.22 8.26
N ALA A 208 -12.45 3.43 7.54
CA ALA A 208 -12.66 2.01 7.84
C ALA A 208 -11.33 1.24 7.82
N ILE A 209 -10.42 1.58 6.89
CA ILE A 209 -9.10 0.94 6.81
C ILE A 209 -8.20 1.34 7.99
N VAL A 210 -8.25 2.58 8.45
CA VAL A 210 -7.52 2.98 9.67
C VAL A 210 -7.90 2.08 10.85
N LEU A 211 -9.18 1.73 10.97
CA LEU A 211 -9.65 0.84 12.04
C LEU A 211 -9.11 -0.58 11.86
N ILE A 212 -9.18 -1.12 10.64
CA ILE A 212 -8.66 -2.47 10.32
C ILE A 212 -7.14 -2.53 10.55
N ARG A 213 -6.40 -1.50 10.16
CA ARG A 213 -4.94 -1.46 10.31
C ARG A 213 -4.45 -1.38 11.76
N ARG A 214 -5.25 -0.89 12.69
CA ARG A 214 -4.91 -0.93 14.12
C ARG A 214 -4.69 -2.34 14.62
N LEU A 215 -5.31 -3.33 13.97
CA LEU A 215 -5.19 -4.76 14.29
C LEU A 215 -3.88 -5.38 13.80
N VAL A 216 -3.18 -4.78 12.84
CA VAL A 216 -1.91 -5.29 12.32
C VAL A 216 -0.81 -5.10 13.38
N PRO A 217 -0.13 -6.17 13.82
CA PRO A 217 0.93 -6.09 14.81
C PRO A 217 2.21 -5.44 14.22
N GLU A 218 3.14 -5.05 15.09
CA GLU A 218 4.49 -4.64 14.65
C GLU A 218 5.25 -5.87 14.13
N SER A 219 6.23 -5.65 13.25
CA SER A 219 7.05 -6.71 12.69
C SER A 219 7.93 -7.37 13.75
N PRO A 220 7.82 -8.69 13.99
CA PRO A 220 8.70 -9.41 14.92
C PRO A 220 10.17 -9.30 14.50
N ARG A 221 10.45 -9.34 13.20
CA ARG A 221 11.80 -9.20 12.66
C ARG A 221 12.39 -7.82 12.96
N TRP A 222 11.59 -6.76 12.81
CA TRP A 222 12.02 -5.40 13.12
C TRP A 222 12.31 -5.26 14.62
N LEU A 223 11.44 -5.80 15.49
CA LEU A 223 11.63 -5.79 16.95
C LEU A 223 12.93 -6.52 17.33
N MET A 224 13.21 -7.70 16.77
CA MET A 224 14.45 -8.43 17.03
C MET A 224 15.70 -7.67 16.60
N THR A 225 15.70 -7.06 15.41
CA THR A 225 16.85 -6.27 14.91
C THR A 225 17.09 -5.01 15.73
N HIS A 226 16.08 -4.53 16.46
CA HIS A 226 16.17 -3.37 17.37
C HIS A 226 16.32 -3.76 18.84
N ARG A 227 16.69 -5.02 19.14
CA ARG A 227 16.92 -5.57 20.49
C ARG A 227 15.69 -5.53 21.41
N ARG A 228 14.49 -5.54 20.83
CA ARG A 228 13.21 -5.63 21.56
C ARG A 228 12.69 -7.07 21.51
N VAL A 229 13.48 -8.01 22.03
CA VAL A 229 13.26 -9.44 21.90
C VAL A 229 11.97 -9.87 22.60
N GLU A 230 11.73 -9.41 23.83
CA GLU A 230 10.53 -9.74 24.61
C GLU A 230 9.24 -9.37 23.90
N GLU A 231 9.22 -8.18 23.24
CA GLU A 231 8.06 -7.74 22.47
C GLU A 231 7.89 -8.56 21.17
N ALA A 232 9.00 -8.95 20.55
CA ALA A 232 8.95 -9.82 19.37
C ALA A 232 8.35 -11.20 19.73
N GLU A 233 8.78 -11.78 20.84
CA GLU A 233 8.26 -13.05 21.36
C GLU A 233 6.76 -12.92 21.71
N ALA A 234 6.36 -11.85 22.37
CA ALA A 234 4.94 -11.59 22.68
C ALA A 234 4.06 -11.50 21.43
N VAL A 235 4.55 -10.85 20.37
CA VAL A 235 3.83 -10.76 19.10
C VAL A 235 3.73 -12.13 18.43
N VAL A 236 4.81 -12.90 18.40
CA VAL A 236 4.83 -14.26 17.81
C VAL A 236 3.90 -15.17 18.58
N SER A 237 4.01 -15.21 19.92
CA SER A 237 3.14 -16.04 20.77
C SER A 237 1.65 -15.72 20.57
N LYS A 238 1.30 -14.45 20.45
CA LYS A 238 -0.08 -14.04 20.16
C LYS A 238 -0.57 -14.52 18.80
N ILE A 239 0.28 -14.49 17.78
CA ILE A 239 -0.04 -15.00 16.45
C ILE A 239 -0.20 -16.52 16.50
N GLU A 240 0.69 -17.22 17.20
CA GLU A 240 0.64 -18.68 17.37
C GLU A 240 -0.61 -19.12 18.15
N GLU A 241 -0.99 -18.40 19.20
CA GLU A 241 -2.23 -18.62 19.95
C GLU A 241 -3.46 -18.46 19.05
N GLN A 242 -3.56 -17.36 18.29
CA GLN A 242 -4.64 -17.16 17.35
C GLN A 242 -4.74 -18.27 16.30
N ILE A 243 -3.58 -18.72 15.79
CA ILE A 243 -3.54 -19.83 14.82
C ILE A 243 -3.99 -21.13 15.49
N SER A 244 -3.56 -21.42 16.71
CA SER A 244 -3.95 -22.61 17.46
C SER A 244 -5.46 -22.66 17.70
N ASP A 245 -6.04 -21.53 18.14
CA ASP A 245 -7.46 -21.39 18.40
C ASP A 245 -8.30 -21.59 17.14
N GLU A 246 -7.92 -20.94 16.04
CA GLU A 246 -8.61 -21.06 14.76
C GLU A 246 -8.49 -22.46 14.14
N ALA A 247 -7.35 -23.14 14.35
CA ALA A 247 -7.13 -24.51 13.88
C ALA A 247 -7.76 -25.58 14.76
N GLY A 248 -8.14 -25.23 15.96
CA GLY A 248 -8.58 -26.22 16.97
C GLY A 248 -7.47 -27.22 17.34
N VAL A 249 -6.20 -26.81 17.22
CA VAL A 249 -5.05 -27.65 17.60
C VAL A 249 -4.38 -27.10 18.85
N SER A 250 -4.05 -27.99 19.76
CA SER A 250 -3.40 -27.60 21.03
C SER A 250 -1.90 -27.28 20.88
N GLN A 251 -1.27 -27.67 19.77
CA GLN A 251 0.14 -27.37 19.47
C GLN A 251 0.36 -27.22 17.98
N LEU A 252 1.09 -26.19 17.58
CA LEU A 252 1.54 -26.01 16.21
C LEU A 252 2.74 -26.93 15.90
N PRO A 253 2.91 -27.35 14.62
CA PRO A 253 4.05 -28.13 14.21
C PRO A 253 5.37 -27.43 14.55
N ALA A 254 6.37 -28.21 14.98
CA ALA A 254 7.68 -27.64 15.23
C ALA A 254 8.27 -27.01 13.97
N PRO A 255 8.94 -25.84 14.09
CA PRO A 255 9.53 -25.18 12.93
C PRO A 255 10.62 -26.06 12.29
N GLU A 256 10.61 -26.16 10.95
CA GLU A 256 11.54 -26.98 10.17
C GLU A 256 12.97 -26.40 10.11
N GLY A 257 13.20 -25.22 10.68
CA GLY A 257 14.52 -24.59 10.69
C GLY A 257 14.58 -23.35 11.57
N SER A 258 15.78 -22.85 11.78
CA SER A 258 16.03 -21.58 12.49
C SER A 258 16.76 -20.60 11.59
N ILE A 259 16.41 -19.32 11.67
CA ILE A 259 17.12 -18.23 11.01
C ILE A 259 17.79 -17.37 12.08
N THR A 260 19.11 -17.26 12.02
CA THR A 260 19.83 -16.35 12.91
C THR A 260 19.71 -14.92 12.39
N VAL A 261 19.09 -14.05 13.18
CA VAL A 261 18.97 -12.64 12.87
C VAL A 261 20.09 -11.87 13.55
N TYR A 262 20.97 -11.26 12.78
CA TYR A 262 22.02 -10.42 13.31
C TYR A 262 21.56 -8.96 13.34
N PRO A 263 21.74 -8.22 14.46
CA PRO A 263 21.60 -6.78 14.47
C PRO A 263 22.65 -6.17 13.54
N GLY A 264 22.24 -5.71 12.37
CA GLY A 264 23.15 -5.12 11.41
C GLY A 264 23.49 -3.65 11.76
N PRO A 265 24.62 -3.12 11.28
CA PRO A 265 24.89 -1.68 11.36
C PRO A 265 23.80 -0.93 10.59
N ARG A 266 23.40 0.24 11.11
CA ARG A 266 22.37 1.08 10.45
C ARG A 266 22.80 1.41 9.02
N THR A 267 22.08 0.88 8.06
CA THR A 267 22.37 1.14 6.64
C THR A 267 21.98 2.56 6.29
N THR A 268 22.91 3.34 5.73
CA THR A 268 22.62 4.70 5.26
C THR A 268 22.15 4.66 3.80
N LEU A 269 21.34 5.64 3.39
CA LEU A 269 20.92 5.78 1.99
C LEU A 269 22.11 5.86 1.03
N ALA A 270 23.21 6.51 1.45
CA ALA A 270 24.44 6.57 0.67
C ALA A 270 25.07 5.19 0.45
N THR A 271 25.04 4.31 1.46
CA THR A 271 25.52 2.92 1.34
C THR A 271 24.67 2.13 0.37
N VAL A 272 23.34 2.25 0.47
CA VAL A 272 22.41 1.60 -0.46
C VAL A 272 22.64 2.08 -1.89
N ALA A 273 22.69 3.39 -2.11
CA ALA A 273 22.95 3.98 -3.43
C ALA A 273 24.28 3.50 -4.02
N ARG A 274 25.36 3.47 -3.20
CA ARG A 274 26.66 2.96 -3.64
C ARG A 274 26.58 1.49 -4.05
N GLN A 275 25.92 0.63 -3.29
CA GLN A 275 25.77 -0.79 -3.64
C GLN A 275 24.96 -0.97 -4.93
N LEU A 276 23.87 -0.24 -5.10
CA LEU A 276 23.05 -0.28 -6.31
C LEU A 276 23.85 0.11 -7.55
N VAL A 277 24.67 1.17 -7.46
CA VAL A 277 25.45 1.68 -8.58
C VAL A 277 26.72 0.86 -8.85
N SER A 278 27.37 0.31 -7.82
CA SER A 278 28.65 -0.41 -7.98
C SER A 278 28.48 -1.92 -8.10
N VAL A 279 27.80 -2.56 -7.13
CA VAL A 279 27.71 -4.02 -7.05
C VAL A 279 26.60 -4.57 -7.95
N TYR A 280 25.42 -3.95 -7.90
CA TYR A 280 24.22 -4.44 -8.59
C TYR A 280 23.88 -3.63 -9.86
N ARG A 281 24.83 -2.90 -10.42
CA ARG A 281 24.64 -1.95 -11.54
C ARG A 281 23.74 -2.48 -12.66
N ARG A 282 24.02 -3.68 -13.17
CA ARG A 282 23.23 -4.25 -14.29
C ARG A 282 21.78 -4.51 -13.91
N ARG A 283 21.55 -5.05 -12.71
CA ARG A 283 20.18 -5.31 -12.20
C ARG A 283 19.44 -4.01 -11.91
N THR A 284 20.14 -3.02 -11.36
CA THR A 284 19.60 -1.67 -11.10
C THR A 284 19.17 -1.00 -12.39
N VAL A 285 20.03 -0.99 -13.43
CA VAL A 285 19.69 -0.41 -14.73
C VAL A 285 18.50 -1.13 -15.35
N LEU A 286 18.50 -2.47 -15.35
CA LEU A 286 17.37 -3.25 -15.87
C LEU A 286 16.08 -2.91 -15.14
N GLY A 287 16.10 -2.90 -13.81
CA GLY A 287 14.94 -2.56 -12.98
C GLY A 287 14.43 -1.14 -13.25
N ILE A 288 15.33 -0.15 -13.32
CA ILE A 288 14.95 1.24 -13.63
C ILE A 288 14.31 1.33 -15.01
N VAL A 289 14.92 0.72 -16.05
CA VAL A 289 14.37 0.78 -17.42
C VAL A 289 12.99 0.14 -17.48
N LEU A 290 12.82 -1.07 -16.92
CA LEU A 290 11.54 -1.77 -16.94
C LEU A 290 10.46 -1.00 -16.17
N MET A 291 10.76 -0.54 -14.95
CA MET A 291 9.79 0.19 -14.12
C MET A 291 9.46 1.56 -14.70
N THR A 292 10.45 2.28 -15.24
CA THR A 292 10.22 3.58 -15.87
C THR A 292 9.34 3.42 -17.13
N THR A 293 9.64 2.44 -17.99
CA THR A 293 8.86 2.19 -19.20
C THR A 293 7.43 1.81 -18.87
N GLN A 294 7.24 0.85 -17.96
CA GLN A 294 5.91 0.42 -17.52
C GLN A 294 5.12 1.58 -16.90
N SER A 295 5.75 2.31 -15.98
CA SER A 295 5.11 3.44 -15.28
C SER A 295 4.76 4.57 -16.25
N PHE A 296 5.65 4.88 -17.20
CA PHE A 296 5.39 5.88 -18.23
C PHE A 296 4.17 5.51 -19.07
N MET A 297 4.16 4.30 -19.64
CA MET A 297 3.06 3.83 -20.48
C MET A 297 1.73 3.81 -19.72
N TYR A 298 1.74 3.26 -18.50
CA TYR A 298 0.56 3.16 -17.67
C TYR A 298 -0.01 4.55 -17.31
N ASN A 299 0.81 5.45 -16.77
CA ASN A 299 0.34 6.77 -16.33
C ASN A 299 -0.02 7.67 -17.51
N ALA A 300 0.73 7.60 -18.61
CA ALA A 300 0.39 8.33 -19.83
C ALA A 300 -1.02 7.96 -20.32
N ILE A 301 -1.36 6.68 -20.37
CA ILE A 301 -2.69 6.23 -20.76
C ILE A 301 -3.73 6.63 -19.72
N SER A 302 -3.53 6.27 -18.46
CA SER A 302 -4.54 6.43 -17.40
C SER A 302 -4.94 7.88 -17.15
N PHE A 303 -4.00 8.82 -17.20
CA PHE A 303 -4.28 10.22 -16.93
C PHE A 303 -4.69 11.02 -18.18
N THR A 304 -4.28 10.59 -19.39
CA THR A 304 -4.63 11.34 -20.60
C THR A 304 -5.85 10.78 -21.33
N TYR A 305 -6.14 9.49 -21.18
CA TYR A 305 -7.24 8.82 -21.88
C TYR A 305 -8.61 9.51 -21.70
N PRO A 306 -9.04 9.90 -20.49
CA PRO A 306 -10.29 10.62 -20.30
C PRO A 306 -10.34 11.96 -21.03
N LEU A 307 -9.24 12.71 -21.02
CA LEU A 307 -9.13 13.99 -21.73
C LEU A 307 -9.22 13.79 -23.26
N VAL A 308 -8.55 12.77 -23.77
CA VAL A 308 -8.58 12.42 -25.21
C VAL A 308 -9.99 12.04 -25.64
N LEU A 309 -10.69 11.21 -24.88
CA LEU A 309 -12.06 10.80 -25.18
C LEU A 309 -13.00 11.99 -25.22
N THR A 310 -12.91 12.88 -24.26
CA THR A 310 -13.77 14.08 -24.20
C THR A 310 -13.46 15.05 -25.33
N LYS A 311 -12.18 15.34 -25.58
CA LYS A 311 -11.75 16.38 -26.53
C LYS A 311 -11.88 15.97 -27.98
N PHE A 312 -11.50 14.74 -28.34
CA PHE A 312 -11.42 14.28 -29.72
C PHE A 312 -12.62 13.43 -30.15
N TYR A 313 -13.29 12.79 -29.22
CA TYR A 313 -14.41 11.89 -29.48
C TYR A 313 -15.75 12.41 -28.94
N GLY A 314 -15.76 13.54 -28.21
CA GLY A 314 -16.97 14.15 -27.68
C GLY A 314 -17.70 13.31 -26.62
N VAL A 315 -17.00 12.37 -25.98
CA VAL A 315 -17.59 11.52 -24.93
C VAL A 315 -17.88 12.36 -23.69
N PRO A 316 -19.12 12.38 -23.18
CA PRO A 316 -19.44 13.11 -21.96
C PRO A 316 -18.63 12.60 -20.76
N SER A 317 -18.20 13.53 -19.89
CA SER A 317 -17.42 13.17 -18.68
C SER A 317 -18.12 12.14 -17.79
N SER A 318 -19.44 12.17 -17.76
CA SER A 318 -20.29 11.19 -17.04
C SER A 318 -20.26 9.76 -17.60
N SER A 319 -19.76 9.60 -18.83
CA SER A 319 -19.69 8.29 -19.51
C SER A 319 -18.28 7.70 -19.54
N ILE A 320 -17.29 8.42 -19.05
CA ILE A 320 -15.88 8.00 -19.13
C ILE A 320 -15.59 6.78 -18.22
N GLY A 321 -16.40 6.58 -17.19
CA GLY A 321 -16.26 5.43 -16.28
C GLY A 321 -16.66 4.06 -16.90
N TRP A 322 -17.28 4.05 -18.07
CA TRP A 322 -17.61 2.82 -18.80
C TRP A 322 -16.41 2.33 -19.60
#